data_a4f3bc908d9ef37082753d59d7a3cea6
#
_entry.id   a4f3bc908d9ef37082753d59d7a3cea6
#
_cell.length_a   1.000
_cell.length_b   1.000
_cell.length_c   1.000
_cell.angle_alpha   90.00
_cell.angle_beta   90.00
_cell.angle_gamma   90.00
#
_symmetry.space_group_name_H-M   'P 1'
#
loop_
_entity.id
_entity.type
_entity.pdbx_description
1 polymer ?
#
loop_
_entity_poly.entity_id
_entity_poly.type
_entity_poly.pdbx_seq_one_letter_code
_entity_poly.pdbx_strand_id
1 'polypeptide(L)'
;MFSHDDARSRILAAACERVSAGGTAGASVRGIAADADVSPALVLHHFGSKDGLLAACDAHVLATISDFKSDALAQGPGMDLLGAVAQSSEIAAPLVRYLARRLVEGGAPVDELVDTMVADAHRYVRAGIENGVIRPSVHEQERTVLLTLWSLGALVLHHHVERLLGYSMLDGPEGVQRWSELGAEVLATGLLTPEAIGAARSQEATA
;
A
#
# COMPACT_ATOMS: atom_id res chain seq x y z
N MET A 1 -0.49 -34.68 -2.60
CA MET A 1 0.63 -34.18 -3.40
C MET A 1 0.34 -32.69 -3.61
N PHE A 2 0.91 -31.81 -2.76
CA PHE A 2 0.69 -30.37 -2.81
C PHE A 2 1.31 -29.82 -4.09
N SER A 3 0.57 -28.93 -4.79
CA SER A 3 1.05 -28.28 -6.00
C SER A 3 2.28 -27.41 -5.70
N HIS A 4 3.20 -27.26 -6.65
CA HIS A 4 4.36 -26.35 -6.55
C HIS A 4 3.93 -24.89 -6.28
N ASP A 5 2.78 -24.46 -6.81
CA ASP A 5 2.18 -23.14 -6.59
C ASP A 5 1.73 -22.95 -5.14
N ASP A 6 1.23 -24.00 -4.49
CA ASP A 6 0.80 -23.95 -3.09
C ASP A 6 2.01 -23.72 -2.14
N ALA A 7 3.13 -24.41 -2.36
CA ALA A 7 4.34 -24.23 -1.56
C ALA A 7 4.93 -22.82 -1.71
N ARG A 8 5.00 -22.28 -2.92
CA ARG A 8 5.49 -20.94 -3.19
C ARG A 8 4.65 -19.88 -2.48
N SER A 9 3.34 -20.00 -2.52
CA SER A 9 2.39 -19.08 -1.87
C SER A 9 2.52 -19.13 -0.34
N ARG A 10 2.65 -20.32 0.25
CA ARG A 10 2.89 -20.47 1.70
C ARG A 10 4.21 -19.85 2.15
N ILE A 11 5.28 -20.01 1.36
CA ILE A 11 6.58 -19.39 1.66
C ILE A 11 6.48 -17.87 1.63
N LEU A 12 5.80 -17.29 0.62
CA LEU A 12 5.59 -15.84 0.55
C LEU A 12 4.78 -15.32 1.74
N ALA A 13 3.68 -15.98 2.10
CA ALA A 13 2.87 -15.60 3.25
C ALA A 13 3.67 -15.64 4.55
N ALA A 14 4.42 -16.73 4.80
CA ALA A 14 5.28 -16.86 5.98
C ALA A 14 6.41 -15.81 6.01
N ALA A 15 6.97 -15.47 4.85
CA ALA A 15 8.00 -14.44 4.75
C ALA A 15 7.43 -13.05 5.07
N CYS A 16 6.28 -12.69 4.50
CA CYS A 16 5.61 -11.42 4.78
C CYS A 16 5.26 -11.29 6.27
N GLU A 17 4.75 -12.34 6.89
CA GLU A 17 4.40 -12.33 8.33
C GLU A 17 5.64 -12.12 9.21
N ARG A 18 6.74 -12.85 8.95
CA ARG A 18 7.99 -12.68 9.71
C ARG A 18 8.62 -11.31 9.55
N VAL A 19 8.60 -10.76 8.33
CA VAL A 19 9.10 -9.40 8.10
C VAL A 19 8.22 -8.38 8.81
N SER A 20 6.92 -8.53 8.76
CA SER A 20 5.98 -7.66 9.49
C SER A 20 6.26 -7.62 10.99
N ALA A 21 6.53 -8.78 11.59
CA ALA A 21 6.77 -8.90 13.02
C ALA A 21 8.17 -8.47 13.45
N GLY A 22 9.22 -8.85 12.72
CA GLY A 22 10.63 -8.71 13.17
C GLY A 22 11.55 -8.00 12.18
N GLY A 23 11.02 -7.48 11.08
CA GLY A 23 11.79 -6.90 9.99
C GLY A 23 12.57 -7.93 9.19
N THR A 24 13.28 -7.45 8.17
CA THR A 24 14.09 -8.31 7.30
C THR A 24 15.22 -9.01 8.06
N ALA A 25 15.77 -8.37 9.10
CA ALA A 25 16.81 -8.98 9.94
C ALA A 25 16.28 -10.20 10.71
N GLY A 26 15.03 -10.15 11.21
CA GLY A 26 14.37 -11.24 11.93
C GLY A 26 13.86 -12.39 11.04
N ALA A 27 13.72 -12.16 9.75
CA ALA A 27 13.19 -13.12 8.78
C ALA A 27 14.32 -14.03 8.24
N SER A 28 14.65 -15.11 8.96
CA SER A 28 15.62 -16.09 8.47
C SER A 28 14.98 -17.13 7.54
N VAL A 29 15.73 -17.62 6.52
CA VAL A 29 15.26 -18.67 5.61
C VAL A 29 14.80 -19.93 6.36
N ARG A 30 15.49 -20.30 7.44
CA ARG A 30 15.10 -21.45 8.29
C ARG A 30 13.78 -21.21 9.00
N GLY A 31 13.59 -20.01 9.55
CA GLY A 31 12.37 -19.64 10.23
C GLY A 31 11.17 -19.61 9.28
N ILE A 32 11.34 -18.97 8.10
CA ILE A 32 10.32 -18.94 7.06
C ILE A 32 9.93 -20.34 6.59
N ALA A 33 10.94 -21.19 6.37
CA ALA A 33 10.71 -22.58 5.97
C ALA A 33 9.90 -23.37 7.00
N ALA A 34 10.21 -23.18 8.30
CA ALA A 34 9.47 -23.81 9.39
C ALA A 34 8.00 -23.34 9.43
N ASP A 35 7.75 -22.05 9.29
CA ASP A 35 6.38 -21.51 9.31
C ASP A 35 5.56 -21.91 8.06
N ALA A 36 6.24 -22.08 6.92
CA ALA A 36 5.62 -22.53 5.67
C ALA A 36 5.44 -24.05 5.57
N ASP A 37 5.92 -24.81 6.57
CA ASP A 37 5.97 -26.30 6.56
C ASP A 37 6.67 -26.84 5.30
N VAL A 38 7.89 -26.33 5.06
CA VAL A 38 8.76 -26.76 3.95
C VAL A 38 10.22 -26.87 4.39
N SER A 39 11.07 -27.47 3.56
CA SER A 39 12.52 -27.45 3.82
C SER A 39 13.16 -26.10 3.45
N PRO A 40 14.23 -25.66 4.16
CA PRO A 40 15.00 -24.50 3.75
C PRO A 40 15.59 -24.61 2.32
N ALA A 41 15.89 -25.82 1.87
CA ALA A 41 16.36 -26.08 0.51
C ALA A 41 15.27 -25.77 -0.53
N LEU A 42 14.00 -26.05 -0.22
CA LEU A 42 12.88 -25.73 -1.10
C LEU A 42 12.67 -24.21 -1.21
N VAL A 43 12.83 -23.46 -0.11
CA VAL A 43 12.79 -21.99 -0.15
C VAL A 43 13.87 -21.44 -1.08
N LEU A 44 15.11 -21.91 -0.94
CA LEU A 44 16.23 -21.50 -1.80
C LEU A 44 16.04 -21.97 -3.24
N HIS A 45 15.42 -23.13 -3.46
CA HIS A 45 15.09 -23.59 -4.81
C HIS A 45 14.11 -22.65 -5.53
N HIS A 46 13.08 -22.14 -4.82
CA HIS A 46 12.08 -21.24 -5.40
C HIS A 46 12.59 -19.81 -5.61
N PHE A 47 13.43 -19.31 -4.70
CA PHE A 47 13.75 -17.87 -4.63
C PHE A 47 15.25 -17.56 -4.75
N GLY A 48 16.11 -18.58 -4.83
CA GLY A 48 17.58 -18.48 -4.97
C GLY A 48 18.28 -18.03 -3.70
N SER A 49 17.84 -16.94 -3.10
CA SER A 49 18.44 -16.34 -1.90
C SER A 49 17.38 -15.73 -1.00
N LYS A 50 17.79 -15.26 0.19
CA LYS A 50 16.93 -14.46 1.06
C LYS A 50 16.52 -13.14 0.38
N ASP A 51 17.44 -12.49 -0.29
CA ASP A 51 17.15 -11.23 -1.02
C ASP A 51 16.19 -11.49 -2.18
N GLY A 52 16.33 -12.59 -2.92
CA GLY A 52 15.39 -13.01 -3.95
C GLY A 52 13.98 -13.29 -3.38
N LEU A 53 13.90 -13.88 -2.17
CA LEU A 53 12.62 -14.06 -1.48
C LEU A 53 12.01 -12.72 -1.08
N LEU A 54 12.79 -11.79 -0.52
CA LEU A 54 12.30 -10.46 -0.15
C LEU A 54 11.83 -9.67 -1.38
N ALA A 55 12.56 -9.71 -2.48
CA ALA A 55 12.15 -9.10 -3.74
C ALA A 55 10.83 -9.71 -4.28
N ALA A 56 10.63 -11.01 -4.12
CA ALA A 56 9.38 -11.67 -4.48
C ALA A 56 8.21 -11.28 -3.56
N CYS A 57 8.47 -11.04 -2.26
CA CYS A 57 7.48 -10.49 -1.34
C CYS A 57 7.11 -9.05 -1.74
N ASP A 58 8.10 -8.19 -2.00
CA ASP A 58 7.89 -6.81 -2.46
C ASP A 58 7.02 -6.80 -3.73
N ALA A 59 7.34 -7.62 -4.73
CA ALA A 59 6.56 -7.75 -5.96
C ALA A 59 5.13 -8.26 -5.72
N HIS A 60 4.94 -9.21 -4.81
CA HIS A 60 3.63 -9.73 -4.46
C HIS A 60 2.74 -8.66 -3.79
N VAL A 61 3.30 -7.90 -2.86
CA VAL A 61 2.60 -6.80 -2.18
C VAL A 61 2.20 -5.72 -3.18
N LEU A 62 3.13 -5.32 -4.07
CA LEU A 62 2.87 -4.36 -5.13
C LEU A 62 1.73 -4.80 -6.04
N ALA A 63 1.79 -6.03 -6.57
CA ALA A 63 0.77 -6.56 -7.46
C ALA A 63 -0.60 -6.54 -6.78
N THR A 64 -0.70 -7.03 -5.55
CA THR A 64 -1.98 -7.08 -4.82
C THR A 64 -2.58 -5.68 -4.60
N ILE A 65 -1.75 -4.68 -4.23
CA ILE A 65 -2.22 -3.30 -4.03
C ILE A 65 -2.62 -2.66 -5.37
N SER A 66 -1.82 -2.86 -6.41
CA SER A 66 -2.07 -2.30 -7.74
C SER A 66 -3.34 -2.87 -8.36
N ASP A 67 -3.53 -4.18 -8.29
CA ASP A 67 -4.72 -4.87 -8.80
C ASP A 67 -5.98 -4.38 -8.07
N PHE A 68 -5.95 -4.33 -6.74
CA PHE A 68 -7.06 -3.82 -5.96
C PHE A 68 -7.46 -2.38 -6.35
N LYS A 69 -6.48 -1.48 -6.48
CA LYS A 69 -6.74 -0.07 -6.84
C LYS A 69 -7.22 0.07 -8.29
N SER A 70 -6.67 -0.71 -9.19
CA SER A 70 -7.05 -0.72 -10.60
C SER A 70 -8.49 -1.22 -10.77
N ASP A 71 -8.83 -2.33 -10.13
CA ASP A 71 -10.18 -2.90 -10.17
C ASP A 71 -11.20 -1.96 -9.55
N ALA A 72 -10.83 -1.33 -8.44
CA ALA A 72 -11.65 -0.33 -7.79
C ALA A 72 -11.96 0.84 -8.74
N LEU A 73 -10.98 1.43 -9.37
CA LEU A 73 -11.16 2.59 -10.26
C LEU A 73 -11.77 2.23 -11.62
N ALA A 74 -11.67 0.97 -12.06
CA ALA A 74 -12.30 0.49 -13.29
C ALA A 74 -13.83 0.43 -13.23
N GLN A 75 -14.43 0.33 -12.03
CA GLN A 75 -15.88 0.25 -11.85
C GLN A 75 -16.61 1.57 -12.11
N GLY A 76 -15.91 2.71 -12.19
CA GLY A 76 -16.49 4.01 -12.50
C GLY A 76 -17.21 4.70 -11.33
N PRO A 77 -17.91 5.84 -11.60
CA PRO A 77 -18.51 6.72 -10.56
C PRO A 77 -19.73 6.11 -9.90
N GLY A 78 -19.86 5.05 -9.45
CA GLY A 78 -21.00 4.41 -8.75
C GLY A 78 -20.50 3.30 -7.83
N MET A 79 -19.19 3.10 -7.81
CA MET A 79 -18.60 2.06 -6.99
C MET A 79 -18.62 2.44 -5.51
N ASP A 80 -18.84 1.47 -4.66
CA ASP A 80 -18.62 1.58 -3.23
C ASP A 80 -17.13 1.35 -2.90
N LEU A 81 -16.31 2.39 -3.08
CA LEU A 81 -14.87 2.33 -2.79
C LEU A 81 -14.60 1.97 -1.33
N LEU A 82 -15.38 2.52 -0.41
CA LEU A 82 -15.19 2.29 1.03
C LEU A 82 -15.57 0.86 1.41
N GLY A 83 -16.67 0.35 0.87
CA GLY A 83 -17.06 -1.04 1.05
C GLY A 83 -16.06 -2.03 0.46
N ALA A 84 -15.50 -1.75 -0.72
CA ALA A 84 -14.46 -2.56 -1.33
C ALA A 84 -13.18 -2.59 -0.47
N VAL A 85 -12.73 -1.44 0.07
CA VAL A 85 -11.60 -1.36 1.01
C VAL A 85 -11.88 -2.15 2.28
N ALA A 86 -13.07 -2.03 2.87
CA ALA A 86 -13.44 -2.76 4.08
C ALA A 86 -13.44 -4.28 3.85
N GLN A 87 -14.00 -4.75 2.73
CA GLN A 87 -14.05 -6.18 2.39
C GLN A 87 -12.67 -6.80 2.14
N SER A 88 -11.73 -6.03 1.56
CA SER A 88 -10.39 -6.52 1.29
C SER A 88 -9.43 -6.39 2.48
N SER A 89 -9.82 -5.72 3.56
CA SER A 89 -8.95 -5.36 4.68
C SER A 89 -8.31 -6.58 5.37
N GLU A 90 -9.04 -7.67 5.56
CA GLU A 90 -8.52 -8.87 6.20
C GLU A 90 -7.41 -9.54 5.38
N ILE A 91 -7.56 -9.55 4.04
CA ILE A 91 -6.57 -10.12 3.13
C ILE A 91 -5.38 -9.18 2.98
N ALA A 92 -5.64 -7.88 2.93
CA ALA A 92 -4.60 -6.86 2.72
C ALA A 92 -3.79 -6.54 3.99
N ALA A 93 -4.36 -6.70 5.19
CA ALA A 93 -3.71 -6.30 6.43
C ALA A 93 -2.29 -6.87 6.64
N PRO A 94 -1.99 -8.15 6.39
CA PRO A 94 -0.62 -8.67 6.49
C PRO A 94 0.35 -7.99 5.50
N LEU A 95 -0.12 -7.72 4.27
CA LEU A 95 0.67 -7.09 3.23
C LEU A 95 0.94 -5.61 3.54
N VAL A 96 -0.05 -4.92 4.09
CA VAL A 96 0.08 -3.51 4.50
C VAL A 96 1.04 -3.38 5.70
N ARG A 97 0.98 -4.30 6.68
CA ARG A 97 1.96 -4.37 7.78
C ARG A 97 3.38 -4.66 7.28
N TYR A 98 3.52 -5.59 6.31
CA TYR A 98 4.79 -5.85 5.64
C TYR A 98 5.34 -4.56 5.01
N LEU A 99 4.52 -3.86 4.21
CA LEU A 99 4.91 -2.62 3.55
C LEU A 99 5.33 -1.54 4.56
N ALA A 100 4.55 -1.32 5.61
CA ALA A 100 4.88 -0.37 6.68
C ALA A 100 6.26 -0.66 7.28
N ARG A 101 6.55 -1.94 7.55
CA ARG A 101 7.84 -2.36 8.09
C ARG A 101 8.99 -2.14 7.11
N ARG A 102 8.79 -2.48 5.83
CA ARG A 102 9.79 -2.26 4.77
C ARG A 102 10.13 -0.78 4.61
N LEU A 103 9.12 0.10 4.59
CA LEU A 103 9.33 1.55 4.49
C LEU A 103 10.17 2.12 5.62
N VAL A 104 10.01 1.62 6.85
CA VAL A 104 10.83 2.03 8.01
C VAL A 104 12.29 1.57 7.86
N GLU A 105 12.54 0.42 7.24
CA GLU A 105 13.89 -0.10 7.05
C GLU A 105 14.70 0.70 6.01
N GLY A 106 14.05 1.22 4.97
CA GLY A 106 14.66 2.03 3.93
C GLY A 106 15.70 1.29 3.08
N GLY A 107 16.51 2.07 2.37
CA GLY A 107 17.60 1.57 1.50
C GLY A 107 17.17 1.31 0.07
N ALA A 108 18.14 1.08 -0.83
CA ALA A 108 17.90 1.00 -2.27
C ALA A 108 16.76 0.04 -2.71
N PRO A 109 16.56 -1.15 -2.11
CA PRO A 109 15.41 -1.99 -2.47
C PRO A 109 14.06 -1.35 -2.13
N VAL A 110 14.02 -0.52 -1.08
CA VAL A 110 12.79 0.20 -0.70
C VAL A 110 12.57 1.42 -1.59
N ASP A 111 13.64 2.08 -2.03
CA ASP A 111 13.54 3.16 -3.02
C ASP A 111 12.94 2.63 -4.33
N GLU A 112 13.39 1.49 -4.84
CA GLU A 112 12.83 0.80 -6.02
C GLU A 112 11.35 0.40 -5.81
N LEU A 113 11.00 -0.04 -4.60
CA LEU A 113 9.63 -0.37 -4.22
C LEU A 113 8.73 0.89 -4.31
N VAL A 114 9.16 2.02 -3.75
CA VAL A 114 8.42 3.29 -3.79
C VAL A 114 8.31 3.81 -5.22
N ASP A 115 9.37 3.76 -6.01
CA ASP A 115 9.36 4.17 -7.42
C ASP A 115 8.33 3.36 -8.22
N THR A 116 8.27 2.05 -8.00
CA THR A 116 7.29 1.17 -8.63
C THR A 116 5.87 1.53 -8.19
N MET A 117 5.66 1.80 -6.89
CA MET A 117 4.33 2.24 -6.38
C MET A 117 3.88 3.54 -7.00
N VAL A 118 4.78 4.50 -7.21
CA VAL A 118 4.47 5.78 -7.88
C VAL A 118 4.12 5.54 -9.36
N ALA A 119 4.90 4.70 -10.06
CA ALA A 119 4.62 4.36 -11.46
C ALA A 119 3.25 3.68 -11.62
N ASP A 120 2.91 2.76 -10.72
CA ASP A 120 1.59 2.12 -10.68
C ASP A 120 0.48 3.13 -10.38
N ALA A 121 0.74 4.05 -9.43
CA ALA A 121 -0.20 5.11 -9.08
C ALA A 121 -0.54 6.00 -10.29
N HIS A 122 0.43 6.35 -11.11
CA HIS A 122 0.19 7.10 -12.36
C HIS A 122 -0.73 6.35 -13.31
N ARG A 123 -0.61 5.01 -13.41
CA ARG A 123 -1.47 4.21 -14.29
C ARG A 123 -2.91 4.18 -13.81
N TYR A 124 -3.16 3.84 -12.54
CA TYR A 124 -4.54 3.74 -12.05
C TYR A 124 -5.20 5.12 -11.83
N VAL A 125 -4.44 6.18 -11.52
CA VAL A 125 -4.98 7.55 -11.46
C VAL A 125 -5.45 8.01 -12.85
N ARG A 126 -4.66 7.74 -13.90
CA ARG A 126 -5.06 8.04 -15.27
C ARG A 126 -6.33 7.30 -15.67
N ALA A 127 -6.41 6.00 -15.41
CA ALA A 127 -7.63 5.22 -15.63
C ALA A 127 -8.82 5.80 -14.85
N GLY A 128 -8.62 6.23 -13.61
CA GLY A 128 -9.65 6.88 -12.82
C GLY A 128 -10.13 8.22 -13.38
N ILE A 129 -9.24 8.99 -14.03
CA ILE A 129 -9.60 10.24 -14.73
C ILE A 129 -10.43 9.90 -15.99
N GLU A 130 -9.98 8.93 -16.79
CA GLU A 130 -10.68 8.50 -18.00
C GLU A 130 -12.08 7.95 -17.69
N ASN A 131 -12.24 7.25 -16.57
CA ASN A 131 -13.53 6.72 -16.10
C ASN A 131 -14.37 7.74 -15.32
N GLY A 132 -13.90 8.98 -15.13
CA GLY A 132 -14.64 10.05 -14.43
C GLY A 132 -14.70 9.90 -12.91
N VAL A 133 -13.93 9.00 -12.30
CA VAL A 133 -13.83 8.84 -10.83
C VAL A 133 -12.92 9.89 -10.23
N ILE A 134 -11.83 10.23 -10.93
CA ILE A 134 -10.83 11.20 -10.47
C ILE A 134 -10.92 12.47 -11.32
N ARG A 135 -10.94 13.63 -10.66
CA ARG A 135 -10.92 14.92 -11.34
C ARG A 135 -9.56 15.15 -12.02
N PRO A 136 -9.51 15.61 -13.29
CA PRO A 136 -8.25 15.97 -13.94
C PRO A 136 -7.53 17.11 -13.19
N SER A 137 -6.23 17.24 -13.40
CA SER A 137 -5.41 18.28 -12.80
C SER A 137 -4.32 18.71 -13.78
N VAL A 138 -3.95 19.98 -13.79
CA VAL A 138 -2.77 20.48 -14.51
C VAL A 138 -1.45 19.98 -13.90
N HIS A 139 -1.50 19.52 -12.64
CA HIS A 139 -0.38 18.96 -11.87
C HIS A 139 -0.61 17.46 -11.60
N GLU A 140 -1.06 16.69 -12.60
CA GLU A 140 -1.44 15.29 -12.42
C GLU A 140 -0.31 14.44 -11.84
N GLN A 141 0.91 14.60 -12.36
CA GLN A 141 2.05 13.82 -11.91
C GLN A 141 2.44 14.15 -10.47
N GLU A 142 2.61 15.41 -10.15
CA GLU A 142 3.00 15.87 -8.81
C GLU A 142 1.90 15.52 -7.78
N ARG A 143 0.63 15.68 -8.15
CA ARG A 143 -0.50 15.28 -7.29
C ARG A 143 -0.48 13.79 -6.99
N THR A 144 -0.18 12.96 -7.99
CA THR A 144 -0.09 11.51 -7.80
C THR A 144 1.05 11.15 -6.85
N VAL A 145 2.24 11.73 -7.03
CA VAL A 145 3.37 11.55 -6.11
C VAL A 145 3.01 11.99 -4.69
N LEU A 146 2.43 13.20 -4.55
CA LEU A 146 2.02 13.73 -3.25
C LEU A 146 1.07 12.79 -2.51
N LEU A 147 0.03 12.32 -3.18
CA LEU A 147 -0.97 11.43 -2.56
C LEU A 147 -0.39 10.04 -2.24
N THR A 148 0.51 9.53 -3.08
CA THR A 148 1.22 8.28 -2.80
C THR A 148 2.08 8.43 -1.56
N LEU A 149 2.91 9.46 -1.49
CA LEU A 149 3.78 9.71 -0.31
C LEU A 149 2.97 10.01 0.95
N TRP A 150 1.82 10.71 0.84
CA TRP A 150 0.92 10.90 1.99
C TRP A 150 0.41 9.56 2.52
N SER A 151 -0.04 8.68 1.64
CA SER A 151 -0.50 7.34 2.04
C SER A 151 0.61 6.50 2.68
N LEU A 152 1.82 6.50 2.09
CA LEU A 152 2.98 5.78 2.63
C LEU A 152 3.45 6.37 3.97
N GLY A 153 3.42 7.70 4.11
CA GLY A 153 3.75 8.38 5.36
C GLY A 153 2.80 7.98 6.49
N ALA A 154 1.51 7.82 6.22
CA ALA A 154 0.54 7.32 7.19
C ALA A 154 0.87 5.88 7.64
N LEU A 155 1.34 5.01 6.74
CA LEU A 155 1.77 3.65 7.08
C LEU A 155 3.01 3.66 7.97
N VAL A 156 4.00 4.50 7.70
CA VAL A 156 5.20 4.65 8.53
C VAL A 156 4.84 5.14 9.93
N LEU A 157 3.86 6.04 10.02
CA LEU A 157 3.41 6.67 11.26
C LEU A 157 2.20 5.98 11.90
N HIS A 158 1.83 4.76 11.48
CA HIS A 158 0.60 4.08 11.89
C HIS A 158 0.41 4.00 13.41
N HIS A 159 1.47 3.78 14.19
CA HIS A 159 1.39 3.74 15.64
C HIS A 159 1.04 5.11 16.25
N HIS A 160 1.39 6.21 15.59
CA HIS A 160 0.95 7.55 16.00
C HIS A 160 -0.52 7.79 15.64
N VAL A 161 -0.99 7.24 14.51
CA VAL A 161 -2.42 7.25 14.16
C VAL A 161 -3.21 6.55 15.27
N GLU A 162 -2.81 5.35 15.67
CA GLU A 162 -3.45 4.61 16.75
C GLU A 162 -3.42 5.39 18.08
N ARG A 163 -2.27 5.94 18.47
CA ARG A 163 -2.12 6.72 19.72
C ARG A 163 -2.98 7.98 19.73
N LEU A 164 -3.14 8.67 18.59
CA LEU A 164 -3.84 9.95 18.50
C LEU A 164 -5.34 9.80 18.26
N LEU A 165 -5.75 8.79 17.48
CA LEU A 165 -7.14 8.59 17.08
C LEU A 165 -7.85 7.47 17.87
N GLY A 166 -7.10 6.66 18.63
CA GLY A 166 -7.64 5.59 19.45
C GLY A 166 -8.06 4.33 18.68
N TYR A 167 -7.65 4.19 17.41
CA TYR A 167 -7.87 2.99 16.61
C TYR A 167 -6.68 2.71 15.67
N SER A 168 -6.42 1.44 15.38
CA SER A 168 -5.41 1.03 14.41
C SER A 168 -5.97 1.11 12.99
N MET A 169 -5.21 1.73 12.08
CA MET A 169 -5.51 1.72 10.64
C MET A 169 -5.03 0.45 9.92
N LEU A 170 -4.34 -0.45 10.64
CA LEU A 170 -3.77 -1.69 10.10
C LEU A 170 -4.46 -2.95 10.62
N ASP A 171 -5.22 -2.85 11.71
CA ASP A 171 -5.78 -3.99 12.39
C ASP A 171 -7.32 -3.95 12.37
N GLY A 172 -7.85 -4.89 11.62
CA GLY A 172 -9.29 -5.10 11.49
C GLY A 172 -10.02 -4.13 10.55
N PRO A 173 -11.19 -4.54 10.09
CA PRO A 173 -11.95 -3.82 9.07
C PRO A 173 -12.47 -2.45 9.55
N GLU A 174 -12.83 -2.33 10.83
CA GLU A 174 -13.37 -1.09 11.40
C GLU A 174 -12.36 0.06 11.37
N GLY A 175 -11.11 -0.20 11.77
CA GLY A 175 -10.04 0.81 11.76
C GLY A 175 -9.67 1.24 10.34
N VAL A 176 -9.57 0.29 9.41
CA VAL A 176 -9.32 0.55 7.99
C VAL A 176 -10.45 1.38 7.38
N GLN A 177 -11.71 1.04 7.68
CA GLN A 177 -12.87 1.78 7.19
C GLN A 177 -12.87 3.22 7.68
N ARG A 178 -12.69 3.45 9.00
CA ARG A 178 -12.65 4.80 9.59
C ARG A 178 -11.54 5.66 8.98
N TRP A 179 -10.35 5.09 8.78
CA TRP A 179 -9.25 5.79 8.13
C TRP A 179 -9.58 6.15 6.68
N SER A 180 -10.20 5.22 5.95
CA SER A 180 -10.60 5.44 4.55
C SER A 180 -11.70 6.50 4.41
N GLU A 181 -12.67 6.53 5.33
CA GLU A 181 -13.73 7.56 5.37
C GLU A 181 -13.14 8.96 5.58
N LEU A 182 -12.20 9.14 6.52
CA LEU A 182 -11.51 10.41 6.74
C LEU A 182 -10.70 10.83 5.51
N GLY A 183 -9.97 9.90 4.90
CA GLY A 183 -9.24 10.16 3.66
C GLY A 183 -10.17 10.56 2.52
N ALA A 184 -11.28 9.86 2.35
CA ALA A 184 -12.28 10.16 1.31
C ALA A 184 -12.92 11.55 1.52
N GLU A 185 -13.23 11.93 2.75
CA GLU A 185 -13.75 13.27 3.06
C GLU A 185 -12.76 14.35 2.60
N VAL A 186 -11.48 14.26 3.03
CA VAL A 186 -10.46 15.25 2.65
C VAL A 186 -10.25 15.29 1.13
N LEU A 187 -10.25 14.14 0.45
CA LEU A 187 -10.06 14.08 -1.00
C LEU A 187 -11.27 14.56 -1.80
N ALA A 188 -12.49 14.32 -1.32
CA ALA A 188 -13.71 14.69 -2.03
C ALA A 188 -14.06 16.16 -1.83
N THR A 189 -13.98 16.67 -0.60
CA THR A 189 -14.42 18.01 -0.22
C THR A 189 -13.28 19.02 -0.09
N GLY A 190 -12.06 18.54 0.21
CA GLY A 190 -10.90 19.37 0.55
C GLY A 190 -10.99 19.92 1.98
N LEU A 191 -9.89 20.51 2.44
CA LEU A 191 -9.77 21.16 3.75
C LEU A 191 -9.98 22.67 3.69
N LEU A 192 -9.55 23.29 2.58
CA LEU A 192 -9.60 24.74 2.41
C LEU A 192 -10.84 25.17 1.60
N THR A 193 -11.46 26.26 2.02
CA THR A 193 -12.55 26.85 1.25
C THR A 193 -12.04 27.48 -0.06
N PRO A 194 -12.88 27.58 -1.11
CA PRO A 194 -12.50 28.23 -2.35
C PRO A 194 -11.99 29.67 -2.15
N GLU A 195 -12.58 30.40 -1.18
CA GLU A 195 -12.22 31.78 -0.86
C GLU A 195 -10.80 31.87 -0.27
N ALA A 196 -10.41 30.91 0.60
CA ALA A 196 -9.07 30.86 1.18
C ALA A 196 -8.00 30.62 0.11
N ILE A 197 -8.29 29.79 -0.90
CA ILE A 197 -7.38 29.51 -2.01
C ILE A 197 -7.35 30.69 -2.99
N GLY A 198 -8.50 31.33 -3.27
CA GLY A 198 -8.63 32.48 -4.17
C GLY A 198 -7.85 33.71 -3.68
N ALA A 199 -7.85 33.95 -2.38
CA ALA A 199 -7.08 35.05 -1.78
C ALA A 199 -5.56 34.88 -1.95
N ALA A 200 -5.04 33.66 -1.85
CA ALA A 200 -3.62 33.37 -2.06
C ALA A 200 -3.18 33.62 -3.52
N ARG A 201 -3.98 33.22 -4.51
CA ARG A 201 -3.69 33.44 -5.93
C ARG A 201 -3.72 34.91 -6.34
N SER A 202 -4.56 35.72 -5.70
CA SER A 202 -4.66 37.16 -5.98
C SER A 202 -3.47 37.95 -5.46
N GLN A 203 -2.76 37.48 -4.41
CA GLN A 203 -1.54 38.10 -3.87
C GLN A 203 -0.33 37.82 -4.75
N GLU A 204 -0.22 36.63 -5.35
CA GLU A 204 0.88 36.28 -6.28
C GLU A 204 0.78 37.02 -7.62
N ALA A 205 -0.42 37.38 -8.05
CA ALA A 205 -0.64 38.14 -9.29
C ALA A 205 -0.34 39.64 -9.15
N THR A 206 -0.08 40.12 -7.94
CA THR A 206 0.14 41.55 -7.63
C THR A 206 1.60 41.83 -7.19
N ALA A 207 2.45 40.80 -7.07
CA ALA A 207 3.86 40.87 -6.72
C ALA A 207 4.74 40.63 -7.94
#